data_21f8c9316a06631b4cadc8c89b7902ae
#
_entry.id   21f8c9316a06631b4cadc8c89b7902ae
#
_cell.length_a   1.000
_cell.length_b   1.000
_cell.length_c   1.000
_cell.angle_alpha   90.00
_cell.angle_beta   90.00
_cell.angle_gamma   90.00
#
_symmetry.space_group_name_H-M   'P 1'
#
loop_
_entity.id
_entity.type
_entity.pdbx_description
1 polymer ?
#
loop_
_entity_poly.entity_id
_entity_poly.type
_entity_poly.pdbx_seq_one_letter_code
_entity_poly.pdbx_strand_id
1 'polypeptide(L)'
;DAWFEKPSSFFLGSKYNPDDYEAVTDIADVWFDSGSTHSFVLEERDDLFWPASLYLEGTDQHRGWFHSSLLESCGTRGRAPYDAVLTHGFVLDQQGRKMSKSLGNITAPQKVINEFGADILRLWVVGSDYYDDLRIGKEILIRHSDHYRRLRNTLRYLLGCLLYTSDAADEQLS
;
A
#
# COMPACT_ATOMS: atom_id res chain seq x y z
N ASP A 1 -13.84 -26.94 -4.24
CA ASP A 1 -13.36 -25.95 -5.20
C ASP A 1 -14.05 -26.19 -6.55
N ALA A 2 -14.79 -25.18 -7.02
CA ALA A 2 -15.70 -25.33 -8.17
C ALA A 2 -15.01 -25.87 -9.42
N TRP A 3 -13.77 -25.51 -9.67
CA TRP A 3 -13.00 -25.99 -10.83
C TRP A 3 -12.80 -27.52 -10.86
N PHE A 4 -12.59 -28.11 -9.70
CA PHE A 4 -12.38 -29.55 -9.58
C PHE A 4 -13.67 -30.38 -9.38
N GLU A 5 -14.76 -29.72 -8.99
CA GLU A 5 -16.03 -30.34 -8.64
C GLU A 5 -17.07 -30.27 -9.77
N LYS A 6 -16.96 -29.27 -10.65
CA LYS A 6 -17.93 -29.01 -11.72
C LYS A 6 -17.44 -29.57 -13.06
N PRO A 7 -18.37 -30.05 -13.93
CA PRO A 7 -18.01 -30.48 -15.27
C PRO A 7 -17.57 -29.32 -16.16
N SER A 8 -16.76 -29.59 -17.19
CA SER A 8 -16.28 -28.59 -18.16
C SER A 8 -17.41 -27.77 -18.79
N SER A 9 -18.57 -28.36 -19.01
CA SER A 9 -19.77 -27.71 -19.54
C SER A 9 -20.27 -26.54 -18.67
N PHE A 10 -19.98 -26.56 -17.36
CA PHE A 10 -20.37 -25.49 -16.45
C PHE A 10 -19.57 -24.20 -16.73
N PHE A 11 -18.31 -24.30 -17.14
CA PHE A 11 -17.41 -23.17 -17.39
C PHE A 11 -17.43 -22.69 -18.84
N LEU A 12 -17.66 -23.61 -19.82
CA LEU A 12 -17.60 -23.28 -21.25
C LEU A 12 -18.82 -22.51 -21.77
N GLY A 13 -19.94 -22.59 -21.05
CA GLY A 13 -21.21 -22.01 -21.51
C GLY A 13 -21.74 -22.70 -22.79
N SER A 14 -22.76 -22.08 -23.41
CA SER A 14 -23.43 -22.63 -24.59
C SER A 14 -22.68 -22.47 -25.92
N LYS A 15 -21.59 -21.67 -25.92
CA LYS A 15 -20.85 -21.35 -27.15
C LYS A 15 -19.89 -22.43 -27.61
N TYR A 16 -19.44 -23.26 -26.68
CA TYR A 16 -18.43 -24.30 -26.93
C TYR A 16 -18.99 -25.68 -26.64
N ASN A 17 -18.59 -26.70 -27.46
CA ASN A 17 -18.95 -28.06 -27.20
C ASN A 17 -17.99 -28.66 -26.14
N PRO A 18 -18.49 -29.09 -24.96
CA PRO A 18 -17.64 -29.60 -23.88
C PRO A 18 -16.76 -30.80 -24.26
N ASP A 19 -17.19 -31.59 -25.23
CA ASP A 19 -16.44 -32.78 -25.67
C ASP A 19 -15.14 -32.44 -26.43
N ASP A 20 -15.01 -31.20 -26.90
CA ASP A 20 -13.81 -30.70 -27.60
C ASP A 20 -12.74 -30.13 -26.63
N TYR A 21 -13.02 -30.16 -25.32
CA TYR A 21 -12.15 -29.51 -24.32
C TYR A 21 -11.88 -30.45 -23.14
N GLU A 22 -10.64 -30.41 -22.67
CA GLU A 22 -10.20 -31.08 -21.45
C GLU A 22 -9.84 -30.03 -20.38
N ALA A 23 -10.30 -30.26 -19.14
CA ALA A 23 -9.93 -29.37 -18.02
C ALA A 23 -8.47 -29.60 -17.61
N VAL A 24 -7.65 -28.59 -17.73
CA VAL A 24 -6.28 -28.57 -17.21
C VAL A 24 -6.32 -28.38 -15.69
N THR A 25 -5.67 -29.26 -14.95
CA THR A 25 -5.65 -29.25 -13.49
C THR A 25 -4.44 -28.51 -12.91
N ASP A 26 -3.62 -27.92 -13.76
CA ASP A 26 -2.51 -27.08 -13.34
C ASP A 26 -3.03 -25.80 -12.67
N ILE A 27 -2.31 -25.34 -11.65
CA ILE A 27 -2.61 -24.08 -10.96
C ILE A 27 -2.00 -22.93 -11.77
N ALA A 28 -2.76 -21.86 -11.98
CA ALA A 28 -2.24 -20.65 -12.59
C ALA A 28 -1.09 -20.06 -11.75
N ASP A 29 -0.14 -19.42 -12.41
CA ASP A 29 0.94 -18.73 -11.73
C ASP A 29 0.38 -17.59 -10.86
N VAL A 30 0.92 -17.43 -9.66
CA VAL A 30 0.49 -16.38 -8.72
C VAL A 30 0.59 -14.97 -9.29
N TRP A 31 1.52 -14.73 -10.22
CA TRP A 31 1.63 -13.44 -10.90
C TRP A 31 0.49 -13.18 -11.88
N PHE A 32 -0.07 -14.23 -12.46
CA PHE A 32 -1.30 -14.13 -13.25
C PHE A 32 -2.50 -13.75 -12.37
N ASP A 33 -2.69 -14.44 -11.25
CA ASP A 33 -3.77 -14.11 -10.32
C ASP A 33 -3.66 -12.69 -9.81
N SER A 34 -2.46 -12.25 -9.42
CA SER A 34 -2.23 -10.87 -8.96
C SER A 34 -2.34 -9.84 -10.09
N GLY A 35 -1.89 -10.17 -11.29
CA GLY A 35 -1.97 -9.32 -12.47
C GLY A 35 -3.39 -9.01 -12.90
N SER A 36 -4.30 -9.98 -12.75
CA SER A 36 -5.73 -9.84 -13.09
C SER A 36 -6.54 -9.02 -12.08
N THR A 37 -5.93 -8.45 -11.03
CA THR A 37 -6.60 -7.63 -10.00
C THR A 37 -7.46 -6.51 -10.59
N HIS A 38 -7.03 -5.89 -11.70
CA HIS A 38 -7.81 -4.86 -12.38
C HIS A 38 -9.19 -5.36 -12.85
N SER A 39 -9.32 -6.64 -13.19
CA SER A 39 -10.59 -7.23 -13.61
C SER A 39 -11.52 -7.47 -12.42
N PHE A 40 -11.08 -8.25 -11.43
CA PHE A 40 -11.96 -8.66 -10.33
C PHE A 40 -12.07 -7.64 -9.18
N VAL A 41 -11.31 -6.54 -9.22
CA VAL A 41 -11.43 -5.45 -8.22
C VAL A 41 -11.96 -4.18 -8.87
N LEU A 42 -11.28 -3.64 -9.89
CA LEU A 42 -11.65 -2.33 -10.43
C LEU A 42 -12.94 -2.38 -11.26
N GLU A 43 -13.14 -3.43 -12.06
CA GLU A 43 -14.31 -3.57 -12.92
C GLU A 43 -15.54 -4.11 -12.19
N GLU A 44 -15.35 -4.90 -11.11
CA GLU A 44 -16.44 -5.54 -10.37
C GLU A 44 -17.04 -4.66 -9.25
N ARG A 45 -16.32 -3.61 -8.83
CA ARG A 45 -16.76 -2.75 -7.73
C ARG A 45 -17.35 -1.45 -8.23
N ASP A 46 -18.58 -1.16 -7.83
CA ASP A 46 -19.31 0.06 -8.21
C ASP A 46 -18.67 1.37 -7.74
N ASP A 47 -17.80 1.29 -6.70
CA ASP A 47 -17.10 2.45 -6.11
C ASP A 47 -15.70 2.67 -6.71
N LEU A 48 -15.28 1.85 -7.67
CA LEU A 48 -13.97 1.94 -8.32
C LEU A 48 -14.12 2.11 -9.84
N PHE A 49 -13.01 2.46 -10.49
CA PHE A 49 -12.96 2.68 -11.93
C PHE A 49 -11.79 1.93 -12.55
N TRP A 50 -12.00 1.40 -13.74
CA TRP A 50 -10.96 0.92 -14.63
C TRP A 50 -10.77 1.91 -15.79
N PRO A 51 -9.53 2.27 -16.16
CA PRO A 51 -8.26 1.94 -15.49
C PRO A 51 -8.11 2.65 -14.12
N ALA A 52 -7.19 2.13 -13.29
CA ALA A 52 -6.81 2.81 -12.05
C ALA A 52 -6.15 4.15 -12.36
N SER A 53 -6.43 5.18 -11.58
CA SER A 53 -5.75 6.47 -11.72
C SER A 53 -4.25 6.35 -11.43
N LEU A 54 -3.87 5.47 -10.49
CA LEU A 54 -2.49 5.29 -10.06
C LEU A 54 -2.24 3.86 -9.58
N TYR A 55 -1.17 3.22 -10.11
CA TYR A 55 -0.54 2.06 -9.49
C TYR A 55 0.65 2.52 -8.66
N LEU A 56 0.68 2.12 -7.38
CA LEU A 56 1.70 2.54 -6.43
C LEU A 56 2.30 1.33 -5.72
N GLU A 57 3.59 1.08 -5.94
CA GLU A 57 4.34 -0.02 -5.32
C GLU A 57 5.86 0.25 -5.34
N GLY A 58 6.64 -0.68 -4.80
CA GLY A 58 8.09 -0.62 -4.88
C GLY A 58 8.66 -0.77 -6.30
N THR A 59 9.86 -0.31 -6.51
CA THR A 59 10.57 -0.36 -7.80
C THR A 59 10.76 -1.77 -8.36
N ASP A 60 10.75 -2.80 -7.50
CA ASP A 60 10.85 -4.21 -7.89
C ASP A 60 9.63 -4.69 -8.67
N GLN A 61 8.47 -4.05 -8.52
CA GLN A 61 7.23 -4.43 -9.20
C GLN A 61 7.22 -4.14 -10.70
N HIS A 62 8.23 -3.47 -11.24
CA HIS A 62 8.46 -3.41 -12.69
C HIS A 62 8.71 -4.79 -13.32
N ARG A 63 9.21 -5.75 -12.53
CA ARG A 63 9.37 -7.16 -12.91
C ARG A 63 8.45 -8.10 -12.13
N GLY A 64 7.33 -7.61 -11.66
CA GLY A 64 6.34 -8.34 -10.90
C GLY A 64 4.94 -7.90 -11.28
N TRP A 65 4.20 -7.38 -10.33
CA TRP A 65 2.78 -7.02 -10.49
C TRP A 65 2.50 -6.01 -11.61
N PHE A 66 3.31 -4.95 -11.76
CA PHE A 66 3.11 -4.00 -12.87
C PHE A 66 3.23 -4.67 -14.23
N HIS A 67 4.19 -5.57 -14.38
CA HIS A 67 4.45 -6.26 -15.63
C HIS A 67 3.32 -7.23 -15.99
N SER A 68 2.93 -8.13 -15.08
CA SER A 68 1.86 -9.10 -15.33
C SER A 68 0.52 -8.37 -15.59
N SER A 69 0.16 -7.40 -14.76
CA SER A 69 -1.07 -6.63 -14.92
C SER A 69 -1.11 -5.84 -16.24
N LEU A 70 0.02 -5.28 -16.65
CA LEU A 70 0.13 -4.59 -17.95
C LEU A 70 -0.13 -5.53 -19.11
N LEU A 71 0.55 -6.69 -19.14
CA LEU A 71 0.41 -7.67 -20.22
C LEU A 71 -1.00 -8.22 -20.31
N GLU A 72 -1.61 -8.57 -19.19
CA GLU A 72 -2.96 -9.11 -19.13
C GLU A 72 -4.01 -8.06 -19.58
N SER A 73 -3.91 -6.83 -19.11
CA SER A 73 -4.83 -5.78 -19.50
C SER A 73 -4.65 -5.39 -20.97
N CYS A 74 -3.44 -5.27 -21.46
CA CYS A 74 -3.19 -5.00 -22.87
C CYS A 74 -3.69 -6.13 -23.77
N GLY A 75 -3.48 -7.39 -23.37
CA GLY A 75 -3.93 -8.57 -24.14
C GLY A 75 -5.45 -8.73 -24.18
N THR A 76 -6.16 -8.33 -23.13
CA THR A 76 -7.61 -8.56 -23.00
C THR A 76 -8.45 -7.31 -23.24
N ARG A 77 -7.92 -6.10 -23.03
CA ARG A 77 -8.62 -4.82 -23.09
C ARG A 77 -7.98 -3.77 -24.00
N GLY A 78 -6.80 -4.09 -24.56
CA GLY A 78 -6.09 -3.23 -25.52
C GLY A 78 -5.43 -2.00 -24.91
N ARG A 79 -5.36 -1.86 -23.57
CA ARG A 79 -4.69 -0.74 -22.89
C ARG A 79 -4.14 -1.15 -21.52
N ALA A 80 -3.26 -0.30 -20.98
CA ALA A 80 -2.75 -0.47 -19.61
C ALA A 80 -3.89 -0.36 -18.57
N PRO A 81 -3.79 -1.09 -17.44
CA PRO A 81 -4.81 -1.06 -16.38
C PRO A 81 -4.73 0.17 -15.48
N TYR A 82 -3.84 1.11 -15.80
CA TYR A 82 -3.58 2.33 -15.03
C TYR A 82 -3.31 3.52 -15.96
N ASP A 83 -3.53 4.71 -15.44
CA ASP A 83 -3.18 5.98 -16.11
C ASP A 83 -1.77 6.44 -15.71
N ALA A 84 -1.34 6.16 -14.48
CA ALA A 84 -0.02 6.51 -13.97
C ALA A 84 0.56 5.41 -13.08
N VAL A 85 1.89 5.40 -12.96
CA VAL A 85 2.64 4.55 -12.05
C VAL A 85 3.52 5.41 -11.17
N LEU A 86 3.49 5.17 -9.87
CA LEU A 86 4.42 5.75 -8.92
C LEU A 86 5.17 4.63 -8.20
N THR A 87 6.49 4.73 -8.17
CA THR A 87 7.33 3.76 -7.48
C THR A 87 8.07 4.40 -6.32
N HIS A 88 8.28 3.63 -5.27
CA HIS A 88 9.05 4.02 -4.10
C HIS A 88 10.24 3.09 -3.88
N GLY A 89 11.24 3.56 -3.14
CA GLY A 89 12.38 2.78 -2.70
C GLY A 89 12.04 1.75 -1.63
N PHE A 90 13.04 1.02 -1.17
CA PHE A 90 12.90 0.02 -0.10
C PHE A 90 13.07 0.63 1.28
N VAL A 91 12.50 -0.04 2.27
CA VAL A 91 12.81 0.24 3.68
C VAL A 91 13.95 -0.67 4.12
N LEU A 92 15.06 -0.06 4.48
CA LEU A 92 16.30 -0.69 4.91
C LEU A 92 16.45 -0.61 6.43
N ASP A 93 17.29 -1.46 7.01
CA ASP A 93 17.67 -1.34 8.41
C ASP A 93 18.54 -0.09 8.67
N GLN A 94 18.87 0.17 9.92
CA GLN A 94 19.68 1.33 10.31
C GLN A 94 21.05 1.37 9.62
N GLN A 95 21.60 0.21 9.25
CA GLN A 95 22.88 0.06 8.54
C GLN A 95 22.74 0.15 7.01
N GLY A 96 21.52 0.34 6.49
CA GLY A 96 21.26 0.40 5.06
C GLY A 96 21.22 -0.98 4.38
N ARG A 97 20.96 -2.04 5.12
CA ARG A 97 20.83 -3.39 4.57
C ARG A 97 19.37 -3.75 4.36
N LYS A 98 19.08 -4.53 3.32
CA LYS A 98 17.73 -5.06 3.07
C LYS A 98 17.27 -5.88 4.27
N MET A 99 16.06 -5.64 4.76
CA MET A 99 15.47 -6.40 5.85
C MET A 99 15.01 -7.77 5.35
N SER A 100 15.37 -8.82 6.10
CA SER A 100 14.92 -10.19 5.84
C SER A 100 14.71 -10.97 7.13
N LYS A 101 13.83 -11.98 7.07
CA LYS A 101 13.60 -12.88 8.21
C LYS A 101 14.87 -13.65 8.59
N SER A 102 15.65 -14.07 7.60
CA SER A 102 16.90 -14.82 7.81
C SER A 102 17.99 -14.02 8.51
N LEU A 103 18.04 -12.68 8.29
CA LEU A 103 19.00 -11.80 8.96
C LEU A 103 18.50 -11.31 10.33
N GLY A 104 17.23 -11.53 10.65
CA GLY A 104 16.62 -11.09 11.91
C GLY A 104 16.59 -9.56 12.11
N ASN A 105 16.78 -8.78 11.04
CA ASN A 105 16.85 -7.31 11.08
C ASN A 105 15.54 -6.63 10.70
N ILE A 106 14.41 -7.36 10.72
CA ILE A 106 13.10 -6.82 10.38
C ILE A 106 12.60 -5.90 11.51
N THR A 107 12.25 -4.69 11.15
CA THR A 107 11.52 -3.75 12.01
C THR A 107 10.04 -3.81 11.66
N ALA A 108 9.27 -4.60 12.41
CA ALA A 108 7.82 -4.71 12.19
C ALA A 108 7.11 -3.43 12.66
N PRO A 109 6.13 -2.89 11.89
CA PRO A 109 5.36 -1.71 12.27
C PRO A 109 4.72 -1.82 13.64
N GLN A 110 4.18 -2.98 14.00
CA GLN A 110 3.57 -3.22 15.31
C GLN A 110 4.56 -3.05 16.47
N LYS A 111 5.81 -3.46 16.28
CA LYS A 111 6.87 -3.27 17.29
C LYS A 111 7.15 -1.77 17.50
N VAL A 112 7.22 -1.01 16.41
CA VAL A 112 7.41 0.45 16.47
C VAL A 112 6.23 1.12 17.17
N ILE A 113 5.00 0.73 16.82
CA ILE A 113 3.79 1.27 17.44
C ILE A 113 3.75 1.01 18.94
N ASN A 114 4.11 -0.19 19.36
CA ASN A 114 4.13 -0.55 20.79
C ASN A 114 5.22 0.18 21.59
N GLU A 115 6.39 0.46 20.97
CA GLU A 115 7.52 1.12 21.66
C GLU A 115 7.43 2.66 21.59
N PHE A 116 7.05 3.23 20.46
CA PHE A 116 7.10 4.67 20.19
C PHE A 116 5.73 5.32 20.00
N GLY A 117 4.70 4.55 19.69
CA GLY A 117 3.37 5.03 19.31
C GLY A 117 3.20 5.18 17.80
N ALA A 118 1.94 5.13 17.35
CA ALA A 118 1.59 5.19 15.93
C ALA A 118 1.95 6.54 15.28
N ASP A 119 1.87 7.62 16.04
CA ASP A 119 2.15 8.97 15.50
C ASP A 119 3.61 9.16 15.16
N ILE A 120 4.53 8.51 15.89
CA ILE A 120 5.95 8.55 15.56
C ILE A 120 6.25 7.82 14.25
N LEU A 121 5.60 6.66 14.05
CA LEU A 121 5.71 5.94 12.78
C LEU A 121 5.15 6.78 11.61
N ARG A 122 4.00 7.43 11.80
CA ARG A 122 3.40 8.32 10.79
C ARG A 122 4.31 9.51 10.47
N LEU A 123 4.89 10.16 11.48
CA LEU A 123 5.83 11.26 11.27
C LEU A 123 7.09 10.83 10.52
N TRP A 124 7.61 9.62 10.80
CA TRP A 124 8.72 9.09 10.04
C TRP A 124 8.35 8.88 8.57
N VAL A 125 7.18 8.29 8.29
CA VAL A 125 6.72 8.07 6.91
C VAL A 125 6.54 9.38 6.15
N VAL A 126 5.78 10.34 6.69
CA VAL A 126 5.48 11.61 5.99
C VAL A 126 6.67 12.56 5.92
N GLY A 127 7.65 12.40 6.80
CA GLY A 127 8.88 13.18 6.79
C GLY A 127 10.01 12.58 5.96
N SER A 128 9.76 11.45 5.29
CA SER A 128 10.76 10.72 4.49
C SER A 128 10.56 10.96 3.00
N ASP A 129 11.66 10.99 2.25
CA ASP A 129 11.61 11.00 0.79
C ASP A 129 11.47 9.56 0.29
N TYR A 130 10.32 9.24 -0.28
CA TYR A 130 9.99 7.89 -0.73
C TYR A 130 10.61 7.51 -2.08
N TYR A 131 11.19 8.45 -2.82
CA TYR A 131 11.87 8.14 -4.09
C TYR A 131 13.12 7.29 -3.89
N ASP A 132 13.82 7.52 -2.78
CA ASP A 132 15.01 6.78 -2.42
C ASP A 132 14.72 5.69 -1.39
N ASP A 133 15.71 4.83 -1.15
CA ASP A 133 15.66 3.83 -0.09
C ASP A 133 15.66 4.50 1.28
N LEU A 134 14.69 4.13 2.11
CA LEU A 134 14.51 4.67 3.45
C LEU A 134 15.20 3.81 4.50
N ARG A 135 15.75 4.44 5.52
CA ARG A 135 16.27 3.71 6.68
C ARG A 135 15.34 3.84 7.87
N ILE A 136 15.15 2.73 8.57
CA ILE A 136 14.43 2.71 9.83
C ILE A 136 15.31 2.07 10.92
N GLY A 137 15.26 2.65 12.12
CA GLY A 137 15.99 2.15 13.28
C GLY A 137 15.70 2.96 14.51
N LYS A 138 16.11 2.45 15.66
CA LYS A 138 15.78 3.03 16.96
C LYS A 138 16.21 4.50 17.09
N GLU A 139 17.42 4.85 16.67
CA GLU A 139 17.91 6.23 16.74
C GLU A 139 17.12 7.21 15.87
N ILE A 140 16.70 6.74 14.67
CA ILE A 140 15.88 7.52 13.76
C ILE A 140 14.52 7.80 14.40
N LEU A 141 13.90 6.79 14.99
CA LEU A 141 12.60 6.91 15.65
C LEU A 141 12.67 7.79 16.91
N ILE A 142 13.77 7.74 17.68
CA ILE A 142 14.00 8.65 18.80
C ILE A 142 14.02 10.13 18.33
N ARG A 143 14.70 10.43 17.23
CA ARG A 143 14.71 11.79 16.66
C ARG A 143 13.31 12.26 16.26
N HIS A 144 12.51 11.38 15.65
CA HIS A 144 11.11 11.70 15.33
C HIS A 144 10.26 11.88 16.59
N SER A 145 10.53 11.14 17.66
CA SER A 145 9.88 11.34 18.96
C SER A 145 10.21 12.71 19.56
N ASP A 146 11.43 13.20 19.40
CA ASP A 146 11.82 14.53 19.84
C ASP A 146 11.15 15.63 19.00
N HIS A 147 11.04 15.46 17.69
CA HIS A 147 10.29 16.36 16.82
C HIS A 147 8.81 16.41 17.21
N TYR A 148 8.19 15.24 17.41
CA TYR A 148 6.80 15.15 17.85
C TYR A 148 6.57 15.87 19.17
N ARG A 149 7.48 15.71 20.14
CA ARG A 149 7.39 16.39 21.44
C ARG A 149 7.43 17.91 21.30
N ARG A 150 8.29 18.43 20.42
CA ARG A 150 8.36 19.86 20.13
C ARG A 150 7.07 20.37 19.48
N LEU A 151 6.56 19.68 18.47
CA LEU A 151 5.28 20.03 17.81
C LEU A 151 4.12 20.04 18.81
N ARG A 152 4.00 18.99 19.62
CA ARG A 152 2.96 18.88 20.64
C ARG A 152 3.05 19.99 21.68
N ASN A 153 4.25 20.34 22.15
CA ASN A 153 4.44 21.41 23.12
C ASN A 153 4.08 22.79 22.53
N THR A 154 4.44 23.04 21.27
CA THR A 154 4.07 24.27 20.57
C THR A 154 2.55 24.40 20.43
N LEU A 155 1.88 23.34 19.99
CA LEU A 155 0.42 23.34 19.89
C LEU A 155 -0.25 23.53 21.25
N ARG A 156 0.27 22.91 22.30
CA ARG A 156 -0.24 23.09 23.67
C ARG A 156 -0.08 24.53 24.17
N TYR A 157 1.06 25.16 23.85
CA TYR A 157 1.30 26.58 24.17
C TYR A 157 0.31 27.47 23.43
N LEU A 158 0.13 27.26 22.11
CA LEU A 158 -0.80 28.07 21.30
C LEU A 158 -2.25 27.94 21.81
N LEU A 159 -2.69 26.74 22.16
CA LEU A 159 -4.03 26.53 22.73
C LEU A 159 -4.19 27.26 24.06
N GLY A 160 -3.17 27.25 24.92
CA GLY A 160 -3.20 27.99 26.17
C GLY A 160 -3.29 29.52 25.98
N CYS A 161 -2.56 30.06 25.00
CA CYS A 161 -2.62 31.48 24.64
C CYS A 161 -4.01 31.88 24.09
N LEU A 162 -4.61 31.05 23.26
CA LEU A 162 -5.93 31.35 22.68
C LEU A 162 -7.05 31.32 23.71
N LEU A 163 -7.00 30.42 24.69
CA LEU A 163 -7.96 30.40 25.80
C LEU A 163 -7.86 31.66 26.65
N TYR A 164 -6.63 32.11 26.94
CA TYR A 164 -6.43 33.34 27.73
C TYR A 164 -6.93 34.60 26.98
N THR A 165 -6.72 34.70 25.67
CA THR A 165 -7.22 35.85 24.90
C THR A 165 -8.75 35.85 24.77
N SER A 166 -9.41 34.70 24.77
CA SER A 166 -10.88 34.62 24.81
C SER A 166 -11.44 35.16 26.13
N ASP A 167 -10.89 34.75 27.27
CA ASP A 167 -11.35 35.21 28.59
C ASP A 167 -11.14 36.74 28.76
N ALA A 168 -10.02 37.28 28.28
CA ALA A 168 -9.75 38.72 28.36
C ALA A 168 -10.70 39.57 27.46
N ALA A 169 -11.21 38.98 26.37
CA ALA A 169 -12.19 39.68 25.53
C ALA A 169 -13.59 39.66 26.16
N ASP A 170 -13.95 38.62 26.87
CA ASP A 170 -15.23 38.55 27.59
C ASP A 170 -15.29 39.46 28.83
N GLU A 171 -14.18 39.65 29.52
CA GLU A 171 -14.09 40.60 30.64
C GLU A 171 -14.24 42.07 30.22
N GLN A 172 -13.91 42.44 28.96
CA GLN A 172 -14.07 43.81 28.44
C GLN A 172 -15.50 44.12 27.98
N LEU A 173 -16.37 43.14 27.88
CA LEU A 173 -17.77 43.29 27.46
C LEU A 173 -18.77 43.28 28.63
N SER A 174 -18.31 43.09 29.85
CA SER A 174 -19.10 43.14 31.10
C SER A 174 -18.86 44.48 31.83
#